data_19d659210217fd890e6622e36bf0164b
#
_entry.id   19d659210217fd890e6622e36bf0164b
#
_cell.length_a   1.000
_cell.length_b   1.000
_cell.length_c   1.000
_cell.angle_alpha   90.00
_cell.angle_beta   90.00
_cell.angle_gamma   90.00
#
_symmetry.space_group_name_H-M   'P 1'
#
loop_
_entity.id
_entity.type
_entity.pdbx_description
1 polymer ?
#
loop_
_entity_poly.entity_id
_entity_poly.type
_entity_poly.pdbx_seq_one_letter_code
_entity_poly.pdbx_strand_id
1 'polypeptide(L)'
;MKAKKLLVVLCAAVMCLSLGILGACSHEHDWSAWKVTTAATCTEKGVETRTCDCGETETRDIAALGHDWGAWTLSADGSAYTRACKRDKCTATESKAAGSAEEYPLVVSDKAALADAIEKGGYIKLSADATLTASELNAALAANRTAPAGEEDFTPAAISIDLGDKTLTISAEASASIGITDGQSLTIKNGTFEAENILTASAKSHFAIESGAVMTLNNVTATGNAVFFYPKGDATAVNIIDSEVTTGTFVVSSNAATVENYGVVINIENSTLVSETAAAVLINVAGTLNISDSDITGVDQGVVVRAGTAVLDNVNVTAVYNDTNLQGNVKDCMINPSSWKDGNWLAGGALVVGDISAAAYNASAIVTVNGGSYKSVAAEEDGTQV
;
A
#
# COMPACT_ATOMS: atom_id res chain seq x y z
N MET A 1 -25.33 32.23 7.91
CA MET A 1 -25.43 32.79 9.28
C MET A 1 -26.45 32.03 10.09
N LYS A 2 -26.06 31.08 10.92
CA LYS A 2 -26.90 30.55 12.03
C LYS A 2 -25.95 30.24 13.18
N ALA A 3 -26.11 31.00 14.26
CA ALA A 3 -25.32 30.94 15.46
C ALA A 3 -25.53 29.63 16.21
N LYS A 4 -24.46 28.94 16.56
CA LYS A 4 -24.49 27.83 17.52
C LYS A 4 -24.59 28.41 18.93
N LYS A 5 -25.70 28.13 19.61
CA LYS A 5 -25.91 28.49 21.01
C LYS A 5 -25.01 27.59 21.89
N LEU A 6 -24.06 28.22 22.55
CA LEU A 6 -23.26 27.63 23.60
C LEU A 6 -24.15 27.52 24.87
N LEU A 7 -24.47 26.31 25.29
CA LEU A 7 -25.17 26.06 26.54
C LEU A 7 -24.15 25.96 27.67
N VAL A 8 -23.98 27.07 28.38
CA VAL A 8 -23.22 27.13 29.63
C VAL A 8 -24.17 26.66 30.73
N VAL A 9 -23.92 25.49 31.31
CA VAL A 9 -24.60 25.04 32.50
C VAL A 9 -23.95 25.74 33.71
N LEU A 10 -24.63 26.75 34.21
CA LEU A 10 -24.25 27.47 35.42
C LEU A 10 -24.72 26.63 36.63
N CYS A 11 -23.79 25.94 37.30
CA CYS A 11 -24.07 25.36 38.62
C CYS A 11 -24.24 26.48 39.63
N ALA A 12 -25.47 26.78 39.94
CA ALA A 12 -25.81 27.68 41.05
C ALA A 12 -25.48 26.99 42.37
N ALA A 13 -24.44 27.47 43.03
CA ALA A 13 -24.18 27.15 44.42
C ALA A 13 -25.27 27.79 45.27
N VAL A 14 -26.15 26.96 45.80
CA VAL A 14 -27.10 27.39 46.82
C VAL A 14 -26.35 27.49 48.14
N MET A 15 -25.95 28.70 48.50
CA MET A 15 -25.54 29.02 49.88
C MET A 15 -26.77 28.98 50.76
N CYS A 16 -26.97 27.91 51.48
CA CYS A 16 -27.84 27.96 52.67
C CYS A 16 -27.07 28.60 53.82
N LEU A 17 -27.33 29.87 54.04
CA LEU A 17 -26.94 30.57 55.26
C LEU A 17 -27.89 30.12 56.39
N SER A 18 -27.53 29.11 57.15
CA SER A 18 -28.13 28.83 58.46
C SER A 18 -27.25 29.43 59.53
N LEU A 19 -27.64 30.60 60.01
CA LEU A 19 -27.17 31.08 61.33
C LEU A 19 -27.70 30.14 62.41
N GLY A 20 -26.85 29.24 62.88
CA GLY A 20 -27.08 28.36 63.99
C GLY A 20 -25.88 28.35 64.94
N ILE A 21 -25.95 29.16 65.96
CA ILE A 21 -25.31 29.08 67.29
C ILE A 21 -23.88 28.51 67.30
N LEU A 22 -22.89 29.40 67.44
CA LEU A 22 -21.49 29.14 67.78
C LEU A 22 -21.44 28.49 69.22
N GLY A 23 -21.51 27.18 69.27
CA GLY A 23 -20.86 26.38 70.27
C GLY A 23 -19.56 25.83 69.67
N ALA A 24 -18.50 26.63 69.79
CA ALA A 24 -17.18 26.17 69.35
C ALA A 24 -16.68 25.10 70.35
N CYS A 25 -17.01 23.85 70.08
CA CYS A 25 -16.20 22.75 70.54
C CYS A 25 -15.11 22.58 69.47
N SER A 26 -13.99 23.27 69.63
CA SER A 26 -12.77 22.99 68.88
C SER A 26 -12.14 21.74 69.46
N HIS A 27 -12.61 20.58 69.09
CA HIS A 27 -11.85 19.37 69.29
C HIS A 27 -11.10 19.04 68.01
N GLU A 28 -9.89 18.59 68.17
CA GLU A 28 -9.09 18.06 67.09
C GLU A 28 -9.69 16.70 66.70
N HIS A 29 -10.06 16.56 65.42
CA HIS A 29 -10.65 15.29 64.93
C HIS A 29 -9.58 14.23 64.90
N ASP A 30 -9.74 13.16 65.65
CA ASP A 30 -8.90 11.97 65.51
C ASP A 30 -9.56 11.02 64.50
N TRP A 31 -9.07 11.11 63.23
CA TRP A 31 -9.63 10.36 62.14
C TRP A 31 -9.06 8.95 62.05
N SER A 32 -9.94 7.97 61.87
CA SER A 32 -9.53 6.63 61.48
C SER A 32 -8.79 6.62 60.13
N ALA A 33 -8.12 5.54 59.84
CA ALA A 33 -7.62 5.30 58.49
C ALA A 33 -8.77 5.26 57.47
N TRP A 34 -8.49 5.70 56.23
CA TRP A 34 -9.43 5.59 55.13
C TRP A 34 -9.79 4.13 54.84
N LYS A 35 -11.03 3.84 54.71
CA LYS A 35 -11.58 2.51 54.41
C LYS A 35 -12.46 2.59 53.19
N VAL A 36 -12.20 1.71 52.18
CA VAL A 36 -13.05 1.58 51.03
C VAL A 36 -14.45 1.12 51.44
N THR A 37 -15.44 1.98 51.26
CA THR A 37 -16.85 1.69 51.51
C THR A 37 -17.61 1.31 50.26
N THR A 38 -17.15 1.83 49.09
CA THR A 38 -17.62 1.41 47.79
C THR A 38 -16.40 1.21 46.89
N ALA A 39 -16.21 0.01 46.35
CA ALA A 39 -15.13 -0.28 45.44
C ALA A 39 -15.37 0.43 44.10
N ALA A 40 -14.31 1.02 43.52
CA ALA A 40 -14.38 1.53 42.17
C ALA A 40 -14.56 0.37 41.18
N THR A 41 -15.33 0.61 40.14
CA THR A 41 -15.45 -0.29 38.99
C THR A 41 -14.64 0.24 37.79
N CYS A 42 -14.73 -0.43 36.67
CA CYS A 42 -14.08 0.07 35.44
C CYS A 42 -14.56 1.46 35.02
N THR A 43 -15.84 1.75 35.25
CA THR A 43 -16.51 2.96 34.76
C THR A 43 -17.01 3.88 35.87
N GLU A 44 -17.20 3.34 37.09
CA GLU A 44 -17.73 4.08 38.18
C GLU A 44 -16.67 4.33 39.25
N LYS A 45 -16.75 5.51 39.86
CA LYS A 45 -15.91 5.89 40.99
C LYS A 45 -16.26 5.04 42.21
N GLY A 46 -15.27 4.69 43.00
CA GLY A 46 -15.45 4.18 44.34
C GLY A 46 -15.48 5.30 45.38
N VAL A 47 -15.71 4.92 46.63
CA VAL A 47 -15.74 5.84 47.79
C VAL A 47 -14.91 5.24 48.90
N GLU A 48 -14.04 6.04 49.49
CA GLU A 48 -13.42 5.78 50.79
C GLU A 48 -14.06 6.67 51.84
N THR A 49 -14.25 6.12 53.03
CA THR A 49 -14.78 6.81 54.18
C THR A 49 -13.84 6.68 55.37
N ARG A 50 -13.68 7.75 56.11
CA ARG A 50 -13.07 7.73 57.45
C ARG A 50 -14.01 8.29 58.48
N THR A 51 -13.89 7.84 59.71
CA THR A 51 -14.76 8.22 60.80
C THR A 51 -13.93 8.80 61.95
N CYS A 52 -14.40 9.87 62.50
CA CYS A 52 -13.82 10.44 63.74
C CYS A 52 -14.46 9.80 64.95
N ASP A 53 -13.73 9.72 66.07
CA ASP A 53 -14.26 9.23 67.33
C ASP A 53 -15.47 10.07 67.87
N CYS A 54 -15.62 11.30 67.37
CA CYS A 54 -16.78 12.12 67.60
C CYS A 54 -18.04 11.69 66.80
N GLY A 55 -17.92 10.70 65.89
CA GLY A 55 -19.01 10.23 65.05
C GLY A 55 -19.14 10.91 63.69
N GLU A 56 -18.32 11.95 63.44
CA GLU A 56 -18.29 12.56 62.10
C GLU A 56 -17.64 11.63 61.06
N THR A 57 -18.11 11.74 59.84
CA THR A 57 -17.58 10.96 58.71
C THR A 57 -17.15 11.87 57.57
N GLU A 58 -16.06 11.52 56.93
CA GLU A 58 -15.57 12.17 55.71
C GLU A 58 -15.46 11.13 54.62
N THR A 59 -15.79 11.53 53.39
CA THR A 59 -15.73 10.67 52.22
C THR A 59 -14.86 11.31 51.14
N ARG A 60 -14.17 10.49 50.37
CA ARG A 60 -13.48 10.91 49.15
C ARG A 60 -13.68 9.90 48.04
N ASP A 61 -13.63 10.42 46.79
CA ASP A 61 -13.76 9.58 45.61
C ASP A 61 -12.47 8.79 45.35
N ILE A 62 -12.64 7.52 44.98
CA ILE A 62 -11.64 6.70 44.32
C ILE A 62 -11.95 6.80 42.84
N ALA A 63 -10.95 7.16 42.01
CA ALA A 63 -11.12 7.23 40.57
C ALA A 63 -11.59 5.87 40.02
N ALA A 64 -12.43 5.90 38.98
CA ALA A 64 -12.79 4.72 38.22
C ALA A 64 -11.50 4.04 37.66
N LEU A 65 -11.49 2.71 37.68
CA LEU A 65 -10.28 1.93 37.38
C LEU A 65 -9.92 1.92 35.89
N GLY A 66 -10.84 2.30 34.99
CA GLY A 66 -10.73 2.08 33.58
C GLY A 66 -10.83 0.60 33.21
N HIS A 67 -10.85 0.29 31.93
CA HIS A 67 -10.80 -1.09 31.46
C HIS A 67 -9.35 -1.57 31.35
N ASP A 68 -9.09 -2.81 31.74
CA ASP A 68 -7.87 -3.55 31.46
C ASP A 68 -8.14 -4.51 30.31
N TRP A 69 -7.94 -4.04 29.08
CA TRP A 69 -8.28 -4.80 27.90
C TRP A 69 -7.37 -5.99 27.66
N GLY A 70 -7.97 -7.12 27.28
CA GLY A 70 -7.27 -8.28 26.76
C GLY A 70 -6.69 -8.02 25.36
N ALA A 71 -6.01 -9.03 24.81
CA ALA A 71 -5.59 -9.03 23.42
C ALA A 71 -6.82 -9.13 22.48
N TRP A 72 -6.68 -8.58 21.29
CA TRP A 72 -7.66 -8.77 20.23
C TRP A 72 -7.63 -10.23 19.75
N THR A 73 -8.79 -10.83 19.55
CA THR A 73 -8.98 -12.18 19.06
C THR A 73 -9.99 -12.18 17.92
N LEU A 74 -9.64 -12.81 16.80
CA LEU A 74 -10.56 -12.98 15.69
C LEU A 74 -11.73 -13.89 16.12
N SER A 75 -12.96 -13.48 15.81
CA SER A 75 -14.16 -14.26 16.04
C SER A 75 -14.14 -15.58 15.22
N ALA A 76 -14.87 -16.59 15.68
CA ALA A 76 -14.88 -17.90 15.03
C ALA A 76 -15.43 -17.88 13.60
N ASP A 77 -16.28 -16.90 13.29
CA ASP A 77 -16.82 -16.66 11.93
C ASP A 77 -15.93 -15.75 11.07
N GLY A 78 -14.81 -15.27 11.62
CA GLY A 78 -13.87 -14.42 10.91
C GLY A 78 -14.35 -12.99 10.65
N SER A 79 -15.51 -12.59 11.14
CA SER A 79 -16.15 -11.30 10.80
C SER A 79 -15.63 -10.10 11.61
N ALA A 80 -15.10 -10.34 12.80
CA ALA A 80 -14.66 -9.28 13.69
C ALA A 80 -13.52 -9.70 14.62
N TYR A 81 -12.72 -8.74 15.01
CA TYR A 81 -11.80 -8.85 16.15
C TYR A 81 -12.50 -8.36 17.40
N THR A 82 -12.41 -9.11 18.47
CA THR A 82 -13.02 -8.78 19.77
C THR A 82 -11.98 -8.84 20.87
N ARG A 83 -12.18 -8.04 21.90
CA ARG A 83 -11.45 -8.12 23.17
C ARG A 83 -12.35 -7.88 24.33
N ALA A 84 -12.04 -8.47 25.46
CA ALA A 84 -12.79 -8.32 26.71
C ALA A 84 -11.92 -7.68 27.80
N CYS A 85 -12.54 -6.99 28.72
CA CYS A 85 -11.86 -6.52 29.91
C CYS A 85 -11.45 -7.68 30.81
N LYS A 86 -10.18 -7.68 31.29
CA LYS A 86 -9.62 -8.71 32.18
C LYS A 86 -9.99 -8.53 33.65
N ARG A 87 -10.55 -7.35 34.02
CA ARG A 87 -10.90 -7.10 35.42
C ARG A 87 -12.06 -7.97 35.84
N ASP A 88 -11.96 -8.52 37.04
CA ASP A 88 -13.02 -9.33 37.64
C ASP A 88 -14.36 -8.58 37.63
N LYS A 89 -15.44 -9.29 37.30
CA LYS A 89 -16.83 -8.76 37.18
C LYS A 89 -17.06 -7.69 36.12
N CYS A 90 -16.08 -7.38 35.28
CA CYS A 90 -16.26 -6.51 34.13
C CYS A 90 -16.60 -7.34 32.87
N THR A 91 -17.77 -7.12 32.31
CA THR A 91 -18.25 -7.81 31.10
C THR A 91 -18.10 -6.97 29.83
N ALA A 92 -17.39 -5.84 29.93
CA ALA A 92 -17.20 -4.96 28.79
C ALA A 92 -16.37 -5.64 27.69
N THR A 93 -16.81 -5.50 26.46
CA THR A 93 -16.16 -5.98 25.25
C THR A 93 -16.03 -4.85 24.23
N GLU A 94 -15.01 -4.92 23.41
CA GLU A 94 -14.87 -4.07 22.21
C GLU A 94 -14.80 -4.95 20.97
N SER A 95 -15.24 -4.40 19.84
CA SER A 95 -15.22 -5.08 18.54
C SER A 95 -14.72 -4.15 17.46
N LYS A 96 -13.97 -4.71 16.50
CA LYS A 96 -13.52 -4.10 15.24
C LYS A 96 -13.89 -5.02 14.11
N ALA A 97 -14.47 -4.52 13.05
CA ALA A 97 -14.75 -5.33 11.86
C ALA A 97 -13.44 -5.84 11.25
N ALA A 98 -13.40 -7.11 10.84
CA ALA A 98 -12.28 -7.64 10.08
C ALA A 98 -12.18 -6.91 8.73
N GLY A 99 -10.95 -6.64 8.26
CA GLY A 99 -10.69 -5.84 7.07
C GLY A 99 -10.72 -4.32 7.28
N SER A 100 -11.09 -3.85 8.48
CA SER A 100 -11.25 -2.41 8.74
C SER A 100 -9.93 -1.64 8.90
N ALA A 101 -8.85 -2.32 9.25
CA ALA A 101 -7.51 -1.74 9.40
C ALA A 101 -6.45 -2.82 9.24
N GLU A 102 -5.20 -2.41 9.09
CA GLU A 102 -4.06 -3.32 8.92
C GLU A 102 -3.88 -4.25 10.14
N GLU A 103 -4.15 -3.74 11.33
CA GLU A 103 -4.08 -4.52 12.57
C GLU A 103 -5.28 -5.50 12.72
N TYR A 104 -6.32 -5.31 11.90
CA TYR A 104 -7.55 -6.12 11.92
C TYR A 104 -7.89 -6.64 10.52
N PRO A 105 -6.98 -7.36 9.81
CA PRO A 105 -7.22 -7.81 8.45
C PRO A 105 -8.34 -8.83 8.38
N LEU A 106 -9.03 -8.88 7.24
CA LEU A 106 -9.89 -10.00 6.92
C LEU A 106 -9.00 -11.20 6.51
N VAL A 107 -9.01 -12.26 7.31
CA VAL A 107 -8.19 -13.45 7.04
C VAL A 107 -8.93 -14.39 6.10
N VAL A 108 -8.30 -14.75 4.99
CA VAL A 108 -8.87 -15.62 3.95
C VAL A 108 -7.97 -16.82 3.68
N SER A 109 -8.55 -17.97 3.36
CA SER A 109 -7.84 -19.24 3.18
C SER A 109 -8.06 -19.90 1.81
N ASP A 110 -8.92 -19.33 0.99
CA ASP A 110 -9.26 -19.90 -0.32
C ASP A 110 -9.60 -18.80 -1.32
N LYS A 111 -9.64 -19.17 -2.61
CA LYS A 111 -9.82 -18.25 -3.70
C LYS A 111 -11.18 -17.54 -3.72
N ALA A 112 -12.25 -18.21 -3.27
CA ALA A 112 -13.58 -17.59 -3.29
C ALA A 112 -13.66 -16.49 -2.23
N ALA A 113 -13.18 -16.78 -1.01
CA ALA A 113 -13.07 -15.79 0.06
C ALA A 113 -12.15 -14.62 -0.33
N LEU A 114 -11.06 -14.89 -1.06
CA LEU A 114 -10.16 -13.84 -1.55
C LEU A 114 -10.87 -12.95 -2.59
N ALA A 115 -11.57 -13.51 -3.55
CA ALA A 115 -12.32 -12.76 -4.56
C ALA A 115 -13.40 -11.87 -3.91
N ASP A 116 -14.19 -12.44 -2.98
CA ASP A 116 -15.20 -11.70 -2.21
C ASP A 116 -14.59 -10.57 -1.35
N ALA A 117 -13.40 -10.79 -0.81
CA ALA A 117 -12.69 -9.77 -0.03
C ALA A 117 -12.17 -8.62 -0.92
N ILE A 118 -11.63 -8.95 -2.10
CA ILE A 118 -11.19 -7.96 -3.09
C ILE A 118 -12.36 -7.09 -3.57
N GLU A 119 -13.52 -7.69 -3.82
CA GLU A 119 -14.75 -6.96 -4.18
C GLU A 119 -15.11 -5.90 -3.14
N LYS A 120 -15.00 -6.24 -1.86
CA LYS A 120 -15.33 -5.33 -0.74
C LYS A 120 -14.24 -4.31 -0.46
N GLY A 121 -13.01 -4.62 -0.82
CA GLY A 121 -11.83 -3.83 -0.45
C GLY A 121 -11.45 -3.95 1.03
N GLY A 122 -10.50 -3.12 1.45
CA GLY A 122 -9.97 -3.12 2.81
C GLY A 122 -8.70 -3.94 2.96
N TYR A 123 -8.41 -4.36 4.18
CA TYR A 123 -7.18 -5.07 4.54
C TYR A 123 -7.43 -6.58 4.59
N ILE A 124 -6.78 -7.30 3.69
CA ILE A 124 -6.93 -8.75 3.49
C ILE A 124 -5.63 -9.43 3.87
N LYS A 125 -5.68 -10.57 4.54
CA LYS A 125 -4.51 -11.39 4.85
C LYS A 125 -4.72 -12.83 4.40
N LEU A 126 -3.77 -13.37 3.65
CA LEU A 126 -3.78 -14.78 3.29
C LEU A 126 -3.33 -15.64 4.47
N SER A 127 -4.05 -16.73 4.72
CA SER A 127 -3.66 -17.80 5.66
C SER A 127 -3.18 -19.07 4.94
N ALA A 128 -3.37 -19.14 3.63
CA ALA A 128 -2.90 -20.21 2.74
C ALA A 128 -2.55 -19.62 1.36
N ASP A 129 -1.78 -20.36 0.57
CA ASP A 129 -1.54 -20.02 -0.83
C ASP A 129 -2.86 -19.97 -1.60
N ALA A 130 -2.94 -19.05 -2.55
CA ALA A 130 -4.15 -18.85 -3.35
C ALA A 130 -3.80 -18.76 -4.84
N THR A 131 -4.68 -19.33 -5.67
CA THR A 131 -4.57 -19.22 -7.12
C THR A 131 -5.87 -18.66 -7.68
N LEU A 132 -5.76 -17.55 -8.43
CA LEU A 132 -6.85 -16.96 -9.19
C LEU A 132 -6.53 -17.02 -10.69
N THR A 133 -7.56 -17.06 -11.53
CA THR A 133 -7.40 -16.68 -12.93
C THR A 133 -7.36 -15.16 -13.03
N ALA A 134 -6.77 -14.61 -14.10
CA ALA A 134 -6.84 -13.17 -14.35
C ALA A 134 -8.30 -12.70 -14.54
N SER A 135 -9.18 -13.57 -15.06
CA SER A 135 -10.61 -13.28 -15.20
C SER A 135 -11.32 -13.18 -13.85
N GLU A 136 -11.03 -14.06 -12.90
CA GLU A 136 -11.57 -13.99 -11.53
C GLU A 136 -11.11 -12.72 -10.81
N LEU A 137 -9.82 -12.40 -10.90
CA LEU A 137 -9.30 -11.17 -10.30
C LEU A 137 -9.90 -9.91 -10.94
N ASN A 138 -9.99 -9.87 -12.26
CA ASN A 138 -10.63 -8.76 -12.98
C ASN A 138 -12.11 -8.61 -12.60
N ALA A 139 -12.85 -9.71 -12.41
CA ALA A 139 -14.24 -9.66 -11.98
C ALA A 139 -14.39 -9.06 -10.58
N ALA A 140 -13.55 -9.47 -9.64
CA ALA A 140 -13.53 -8.93 -8.27
C ALA A 140 -13.15 -7.43 -8.25
N LEU A 141 -12.12 -7.04 -9.01
CA LEU A 141 -11.74 -5.63 -9.17
C LEU A 141 -12.87 -4.81 -9.83
N ALA A 142 -13.57 -5.36 -10.83
CA ALA A 142 -14.70 -4.70 -11.46
C ALA A 142 -15.86 -4.48 -10.47
N ALA A 143 -16.15 -5.46 -9.63
CA ALA A 143 -17.16 -5.34 -8.59
C ALA A 143 -16.78 -4.27 -7.55
N ASN A 144 -15.51 -4.23 -7.10
CA ASN A 144 -15.00 -3.22 -6.15
C ASN A 144 -15.22 -1.77 -6.64
N ARG A 145 -15.09 -1.50 -7.94
CA ARG A 145 -15.30 -0.16 -8.51
C ARG A 145 -16.73 0.14 -8.96
N THR A 146 -17.64 -0.81 -8.76
CA THR A 146 -19.04 -0.60 -9.13
C THR A 146 -19.76 0.16 -8.02
N ALA A 147 -20.20 1.38 -8.32
CA ALA A 147 -20.97 2.19 -7.38
C ALA A 147 -22.27 1.49 -6.95
N PRO A 148 -22.63 1.49 -5.66
CA PRO A 148 -23.95 1.10 -5.23
C PRO A 148 -25.04 1.98 -5.86
N ALA A 149 -26.23 1.43 -6.07
CA ALA A 149 -27.32 2.16 -6.72
C ALA A 149 -27.66 3.45 -5.95
N GLY A 150 -27.52 4.60 -6.61
CA GLY A 150 -27.86 5.91 -6.05
C GLY A 150 -26.70 6.67 -5.42
N GLU A 151 -25.48 6.16 -5.48
CA GLU A 151 -24.27 6.87 -5.06
C GLU A 151 -23.57 7.51 -6.27
N GLU A 152 -23.62 8.85 -6.36
CA GLU A 152 -23.04 9.60 -7.49
C GLU A 152 -21.53 9.91 -7.27
N ASP A 153 -21.07 9.99 -6.02
CA ASP A 153 -19.68 10.32 -5.63
C ASP A 153 -18.95 9.09 -5.05
N PHE A 154 -19.14 7.94 -5.70
CA PHE A 154 -18.51 6.69 -5.25
C PHE A 154 -17.00 6.69 -5.52
N THR A 155 -16.23 6.30 -4.50
CA THR A 155 -14.79 6.01 -4.62
C THR A 155 -14.56 4.55 -4.26
N PRO A 156 -13.90 3.76 -5.12
CA PRO A 156 -13.59 2.37 -4.81
C PRO A 156 -12.81 2.25 -3.49
N ALA A 157 -13.17 1.26 -2.68
CA ALA A 157 -12.41 0.99 -1.47
C ALA A 157 -10.99 0.51 -1.83
N ALA A 158 -9.98 1.05 -1.17
CA ALA A 158 -8.61 0.59 -1.35
C ALA A 158 -8.49 -0.89 -0.97
N ILE A 159 -7.70 -1.64 -1.73
CA ILE A 159 -7.47 -3.07 -1.53
C ILE A 159 -6.02 -3.26 -1.09
N SER A 160 -5.80 -3.87 0.06
CA SER A 160 -4.47 -4.23 0.56
C SER A 160 -4.44 -5.71 0.89
N ILE A 161 -3.66 -6.49 0.13
CA ILE A 161 -3.50 -7.93 0.29
C ILE A 161 -2.14 -8.20 0.94
N ASP A 162 -2.15 -8.61 2.20
CA ASP A 162 -0.99 -9.09 2.92
C ASP A 162 -0.85 -10.60 2.67
N LEU A 163 0.15 -10.98 1.91
CA LEU A 163 0.43 -12.40 1.60
C LEU A 163 0.99 -13.13 2.83
N GLY A 164 1.57 -12.41 3.79
CA GLY A 164 2.30 -13.01 4.89
C GLY A 164 3.55 -13.71 4.37
N ASP A 165 3.58 -15.04 4.45
CA ASP A 165 4.61 -15.90 3.86
C ASP A 165 4.03 -16.79 2.73
N LYS A 166 2.87 -16.42 2.18
CA LYS A 166 2.12 -17.21 1.21
C LYS A 166 2.38 -16.73 -0.22
N THR A 167 1.95 -17.56 -1.16
CA THR A 167 2.02 -17.28 -2.59
C THR A 167 0.62 -16.98 -3.13
N LEU A 168 0.52 -15.88 -3.87
CA LEU A 168 -0.63 -15.60 -4.73
C LEU A 168 -0.21 -15.80 -6.17
N THR A 169 -0.82 -16.78 -6.83
CA THR A 169 -0.54 -17.11 -8.23
C THR A 169 -1.70 -16.67 -9.12
N ILE A 170 -1.41 -16.00 -10.22
CA ILE A 170 -2.34 -15.84 -11.34
C ILE A 170 -2.06 -16.95 -12.33
N SER A 171 -3.02 -17.85 -12.49
CA SER A 171 -2.82 -19.12 -13.20
C SER A 171 -2.44 -18.97 -14.68
N ALA A 172 -1.77 -20.00 -15.23
CA ALA A 172 -1.25 -20.06 -16.60
C ALA A 172 -2.34 -20.16 -17.71
N GLU A 173 -3.56 -19.74 -17.45
CA GLU A 173 -4.62 -19.70 -18.47
C GLU A 173 -4.45 -18.48 -19.38
N ALA A 174 -4.78 -18.64 -20.67
CA ALA A 174 -4.80 -17.56 -21.63
C ALA A 174 -5.84 -16.49 -21.22
N SER A 175 -5.43 -15.28 -20.98
CA SER A 175 -6.27 -14.24 -20.42
C SER A 175 -5.85 -12.82 -20.84
N ALA A 176 -6.70 -11.86 -20.50
CA ALA A 176 -6.38 -10.44 -20.62
C ALA A 176 -5.45 -9.98 -19.49
N SER A 177 -4.92 -8.78 -19.63
CA SER A 177 -4.25 -8.08 -18.52
C SER A 177 -5.18 -7.92 -17.32
N ILE A 178 -4.62 -7.91 -16.13
CA ILE A 178 -5.33 -7.48 -14.92
C ILE A 178 -5.45 -5.97 -14.98
N GLY A 179 -6.69 -5.47 -15.03
CA GLY A 179 -6.98 -4.04 -15.14
C GLY A 179 -7.23 -3.39 -13.80
N ILE A 180 -6.40 -2.41 -13.44
CA ILE A 180 -6.59 -1.55 -12.29
C ILE A 180 -6.89 -0.16 -12.83
N THR A 181 -8.09 0.37 -12.58
CA THR A 181 -8.58 1.58 -13.23
C THR A 181 -9.53 2.38 -12.33
N ASP A 182 -9.95 3.54 -12.79
CA ASP A 182 -10.99 4.38 -12.16
C ASP A 182 -10.68 4.74 -10.69
N GLY A 183 -9.43 5.12 -10.42
CA GLY A 183 -8.98 5.54 -9.09
C GLY A 183 -8.80 4.40 -8.09
N GLN A 184 -8.88 3.13 -8.52
CA GLN A 184 -8.61 2.01 -7.64
C GLN A 184 -7.18 2.03 -7.08
N SER A 185 -7.02 1.55 -5.85
CA SER A 185 -5.73 1.29 -5.24
C SER A 185 -5.62 -0.17 -4.87
N LEU A 186 -4.61 -0.86 -5.43
CA LEU A 186 -4.27 -2.24 -5.10
C LEU A 186 -2.84 -2.28 -4.54
N THR A 187 -2.71 -2.79 -3.33
CA THR A 187 -1.43 -3.09 -2.69
C THR A 187 -1.32 -4.59 -2.47
N ILE A 188 -0.19 -5.18 -2.88
CA ILE A 188 0.20 -6.55 -2.55
C ILE A 188 1.46 -6.46 -1.72
N LYS A 189 1.51 -7.16 -0.57
CA LYS A 189 2.66 -7.06 0.32
C LYS A 189 3.01 -8.38 1.02
N ASN A 190 4.28 -8.48 1.46
CA ASN A 190 4.82 -9.52 2.37
C ASN A 190 4.68 -10.95 1.84
N GLY A 191 5.29 -11.30 0.73
CA GLY A 191 5.26 -12.69 0.26
C GLY A 191 5.60 -12.86 -1.21
N THR A 192 5.07 -13.89 -1.86
CA THR A 192 5.36 -14.23 -3.25
C THR A 192 4.16 -13.97 -4.15
N PHE A 193 4.39 -13.32 -5.27
CA PHE A 193 3.38 -13.10 -6.31
C PHE A 193 3.86 -13.69 -7.65
N GLU A 194 3.08 -14.59 -8.23
CA GLU A 194 3.42 -15.25 -9.49
C GLU A 194 2.40 -14.92 -10.57
N ALA A 195 2.82 -14.16 -11.59
CA ALA A 195 2.00 -13.85 -12.75
C ALA A 195 2.31 -14.84 -13.89
N GLU A 196 1.67 -16.00 -13.85
CA GLU A 196 1.84 -17.07 -14.85
C GLU A 196 0.87 -16.95 -16.03
N ASN A 197 -0.11 -16.04 -15.97
CA ASN A 197 -1.12 -15.91 -17.02
C ASN A 197 -0.51 -15.65 -18.39
N ILE A 198 -0.96 -16.43 -19.38
CA ILE A 198 -0.53 -16.31 -20.77
C ILE A 198 -1.31 -15.16 -21.39
N LEU A 199 -0.62 -14.09 -21.74
CA LEU A 199 -1.26 -12.92 -22.34
C LEU A 199 -1.72 -13.19 -23.77
N THR A 200 -2.92 -12.77 -24.09
CA THR A 200 -3.45 -12.80 -25.47
C THR A 200 -2.77 -11.73 -26.34
N ALA A 201 -2.90 -11.83 -27.65
CA ALA A 201 -2.26 -10.90 -28.59
C ALA A 201 -2.66 -9.42 -28.37
N SER A 202 -3.79 -9.15 -27.73
CA SER A 202 -4.25 -7.79 -27.40
C SER A 202 -3.81 -7.32 -26.01
N ALA A 203 -3.41 -8.23 -25.11
CA ALA A 203 -2.91 -7.89 -23.79
C ALA A 203 -1.41 -7.62 -23.85
N LYS A 204 -0.96 -6.55 -23.21
CA LYS A 204 0.44 -6.12 -23.28
C LYS A 204 1.22 -6.37 -22.00
N SER A 205 0.53 -6.60 -20.89
CA SER A 205 1.14 -6.70 -19.56
C SER A 205 0.33 -7.59 -18.64
N HIS A 206 0.96 -8.05 -17.56
CA HIS A 206 0.23 -8.69 -16.47
C HIS A 206 -0.71 -7.68 -15.81
N PHE A 207 -0.23 -6.49 -15.48
CA PHE A 207 -1.04 -5.41 -14.94
C PHE A 207 -1.13 -4.23 -15.92
N ALA A 208 -2.34 -3.82 -16.27
CA ALA A 208 -2.64 -2.56 -16.93
C ALA A 208 -3.22 -1.59 -15.90
N ILE A 209 -2.51 -0.46 -15.66
CA ILE A 209 -2.88 0.52 -14.62
C ILE A 209 -3.30 1.80 -15.34
N GLU A 210 -4.54 2.23 -15.14
CA GLU A 210 -5.17 3.30 -15.91
C GLU A 210 -6.02 4.24 -15.05
N SER A 211 -6.35 5.41 -15.57
CA SER A 211 -7.40 6.30 -15.02
C SER A 211 -7.24 6.60 -13.53
N GLY A 212 -6.08 7.08 -13.11
CA GLY A 212 -5.82 7.49 -11.73
C GLY A 212 -5.62 6.34 -10.73
N ALA A 213 -5.51 5.11 -11.25
CA ALA A 213 -5.29 3.95 -10.38
C ALA A 213 -3.84 3.87 -9.85
N VAL A 214 -3.70 3.22 -8.70
CA VAL A 214 -2.41 3.01 -8.03
C VAL A 214 -2.19 1.53 -7.80
N MET A 215 -1.04 1.02 -8.25
CA MET A 215 -0.56 -0.33 -7.95
C MET A 215 0.70 -0.26 -7.09
N THR A 216 0.71 -1.00 -5.99
CA THR A 216 1.87 -1.07 -5.09
C THR A 216 2.27 -2.51 -4.82
N LEU A 217 3.57 -2.82 -4.99
CA LEU A 217 4.23 -3.96 -4.37
C LEU A 217 5.07 -3.46 -3.20
N ASN A 218 5.01 -4.14 -2.06
CA ASN A 218 5.80 -3.80 -0.89
C ASN A 218 6.28 -5.08 -0.19
N ASN A 219 7.59 -5.29 -0.15
CA ASN A 219 8.20 -6.49 0.41
C ASN A 219 7.67 -7.77 -0.27
N VAL A 220 7.71 -7.81 -1.60
CA VAL A 220 7.19 -8.91 -2.44
C VAL A 220 8.28 -9.44 -3.35
N THR A 221 8.39 -10.76 -3.43
CA THR A 221 9.10 -11.43 -4.53
C THR A 221 8.09 -11.74 -5.63
N ALA A 222 8.22 -11.08 -6.77
CA ALA A 222 7.26 -11.18 -7.87
C ALA A 222 7.93 -11.74 -9.15
N THR A 223 7.21 -12.65 -9.82
CA THR A 223 7.66 -13.22 -11.10
C THR A 223 6.60 -13.09 -12.18
N GLY A 224 7.04 -12.95 -13.42
CA GLY A 224 6.16 -12.88 -14.58
C GLY A 224 6.88 -13.29 -15.88
N ASN A 225 6.13 -13.53 -16.94
CA ASN A 225 6.68 -13.97 -18.23
C ASN A 225 6.54 -12.93 -19.36
N ALA A 226 6.03 -11.74 -19.05
CA ALA A 226 5.75 -10.67 -19.98
C ALA A 226 6.03 -9.29 -19.33
N VAL A 227 5.58 -8.19 -19.93
CA VAL A 227 5.60 -6.88 -19.27
C VAL A 227 4.82 -6.98 -17.95
N PHE A 228 5.48 -6.64 -16.83
CA PHE A 228 4.81 -6.79 -15.54
C PHE A 228 3.82 -5.66 -15.31
N PHE A 229 4.26 -4.40 -15.34
CA PHE A 229 3.42 -3.22 -15.15
C PHE A 229 3.37 -2.36 -16.42
N TYR A 230 2.17 -2.00 -16.81
CA TYR A 230 1.91 -1.11 -17.95
C TYR A 230 1.04 0.07 -17.49
N PRO A 231 1.65 1.10 -16.85
CA PRO A 231 0.91 2.29 -16.45
C PRO A 231 0.64 3.17 -17.67
N LYS A 232 -0.61 3.63 -17.78
CA LYS A 232 -1.05 4.58 -18.80
C LYS A 232 -2.18 5.46 -18.28
N GLY A 233 -2.25 6.69 -18.76
CA GLY A 233 -3.28 7.65 -18.37
C GLY A 233 -2.86 8.56 -17.22
N ASP A 234 -3.66 9.60 -17.03
CA ASP A 234 -3.40 10.64 -16.03
C ASP A 234 -3.48 10.11 -14.60
N ALA A 235 -2.61 10.64 -13.75
CA ALA A 235 -2.55 10.36 -12.31
C ALA A 235 -2.41 8.87 -11.95
N THR A 236 -1.91 8.02 -12.87
CA THR A 236 -1.58 6.62 -12.57
C THR A 236 -0.28 6.50 -11.80
N ALA A 237 -0.22 5.58 -10.84
CA ALA A 237 1.03 5.32 -10.14
C ALA A 237 1.36 3.82 -10.03
N VAL A 238 2.66 3.52 -10.10
CA VAL A 238 3.25 2.21 -9.77
C VAL A 238 4.30 2.44 -8.69
N ASN A 239 4.16 1.75 -7.57
CA ASN A 239 5.15 1.76 -6.50
C ASN A 239 5.71 0.35 -6.30
N ILE A 240 7.03 0.22 -6.32
CA ILE A 240 7.77 -1.02 -6.06
C ILE A 240 8.73 -0.72 -4.93
N ILE A 241 8.46 -1.25 -3.75
CA ILE A 241 9.15 -0.90 -2.51
C ILE A 241 9.63 -2.19 -1.84
N ASP A 242 10.89 -2.24 -1.41
CA ASP A 242 11.46 -3.39 -0.70
C ASP A 242 11.22 -4.73 -1.43
N SER A 243 11.20 -4.74 -2.77
CA SER A 243 10.69 -5.86 -3.56
C SER A 243 11.69 -6.37 -4.60
N GLU A 244 11.52 -7.65 -4.96
CA GLU A 244 12.25 -8.27 -6.06
C GLU A 244 11.26 -8.60 -7.17
N VAL A 245 11.51 -8.12 -8.40
CA VAL A 245 10.63 -8.39 -9.54
C VAL A 245 11.45 -8.93 -10.70
N THR A 246 11.18 -10.17 -11.10
CA THR A 246 11.78 -10.80 -12.28
C THR A 246 10.71 -11.07 -13.32
N THR A 247 10.98 -10.70 -14.58
CA THR A 247 10.00 -10.92 -15.64
C THR A 247 10.68 -11.20 -16.99
N GLY A 248 9.94 -11.88 -17.86
CA GLY A 248 10.41 -12.22 -19.19
C GLY A 248 10.71 -11.03 -20.10
N THR A 249 10.05 -9.88 -19.86
CA THR A 249 10.30 -8.66 -20.64
C THR A 249 10.44 -7.43 -19.71
N PHE A 250 9.79 -6.30 -19.98
CA PHE A 250 9.91 -5.11 -19.12
C PHE A 250 9.28 -5.34 -17.75
N VAL A 251 9.95 -4.95 -16.67
CA VAL A 251 9.29 -4.85 -15.35
C VAL A 251 8.27 -3.71 -15.37
N VAL A 252 8.66 -2.55 -15.89
CA VAL A 252 7.75 -1.42 -16.10
C VAL A 252 7.90 -0.89 -17.52
N SER A 253 6.80 -0.77 -18.24
CA SER A 253 6.77 -0.15 -19.55
C SER A 253 5.58 0.79 -19.69
N SER A 254 5.83 2.08 -19.83
CA SER A 254 4.82 3.09 -20.13
C SER A 254 4.79 3.45 -21.62
N ASN A 255 4.92 2.48 -22.49
CA ASN A 255 4.99 2.68 -23.92
C ASN A 255 3.59 2.88 -24.53
N ALA A 256 3.05 4.08 -24.44
CA ALA A 256 1.77 4.41 -25.03
C ALA A 256 1.90 5.05 -26.41
N ALA A 257 0.97 4.74 -27.29
CA ALA A 257 0.96 5.23 -28.66
C ALA A 257 0.37 6.66 -28.83
N THR A 258 -0.13 7.27 -27.76
CA THR A 258 -0.82 8.57 -27.82
C THR A 258 -0.38 9.51 -26.72
N VAL A 259 -0.46 10.81 -26.99
CA VAL A 259 -0.03 11.92 -26.12
C VAL A 259 -0.90 12.07 -24.84
N GLU A 260 -2.00 11.34 -24.75
CA GLU A 260 -3.02 11.48 -23.68
C GLU A 260 -2.58 10.87 -22.34
N ASN A 261 -1.37 10.33 -22.25
CA ASN A 261 -0.88 9.65 -21.06
C ASN A 261 0.14 10.50 -20.29
N TYR A 262 -0.28 11.65 -19.83
CA TYR A 262 0.50 12.50 -18.95
C TYR A 262 0.25 12.14 -17.48
N GLY A 263 1.26 12.39 -16.62
CA GLY A 263 1.09 12.28 -15.17
C GLY A 263 1.26 10.88 -14.60
N VAL A 264 1.83 9.94 -15.36
CA VAL A 264 2.27 8.64 -14.80
C VAL A 264 3.38 8.87 -13.78
N VAL A 265 3.27 8.23 -12.61
CA VAL A 265 4.30 8.25 -11.57
C VAL A 265 4.78 6.83 -11.31
N ILE A 266 6.10 6.62 -11.40
CA ILE A 266 6.73 5.33 -11.11
C ILE A 266 7.74 5.56 -10.00
N ASN A 267 7.55 4.91 -8.86
CA ASN A 267 8.46 4.93 -7.73
C ASN A 267 9.01 3.54 -7.49
N ILE A 268 10.34 3.43 -7.45
CA ILE A 268 11.08 2.19 -7.18
C ILE A 268 12.05 2.50 -6.05
N GLU A 269 11.92 1.82 -4.93
CA GLU A 269 12.71 2.07 -3.74
C GLU A 269 13.22 0.75 -3.14
N ASN A 270 14.51 0.70 -2.81
CA ASN A 270 15.15 -0.45 -2.16
C ASN A 270 14.76 -1.80 -2.80
N SER A 271 14.81 -1.87 -4.14
CA SER A 271 14.24 -2.98 -4.89
C SER A 271 15.22 -3.53 -5.94
N THR A 272 15.04 -4.81 -6.27
CA THR A 272 15.78 -5.48 -7.34
C THR A 272 14.84 -5.78 -8.50
N LEU A 273 15.13 -5.26 -9.68
CA LEU A 273 14.35 -5.48 -10.89
C LEU A 273 15.18 -6.21 -11.95
N VAL A 274 14.64 -7.29 -12.47
CA VAL A 274 15.28 -8.09 -13.53
C VAL A 274 14.34 -8.29 -14.72
N SER A 275 14.80 -7.90 -15.89
CA SER A 275 14.19 -8.24 -17.17
C SER A 275 15.06 -9.24 -17.90
N GLU A 276 14.49 -10.36 -18.33
CA GLU A 276 15.22 -11.45 -18.97
C GLU A 276 15.49 -11.25 -20.48
N THR A 277 14.70 -10.41 -21.16
CA THR A 277 14.82 -10.27 -22.62
C THR A 277 14.73 -8.84 -23.15
N ALA A 278 14.49 -7.83 -22.27
CA ALA A 278 14.27 -6.45 -22.65
C ALA A 278 14.88 -5.48 -21.64
N ALA A 279 14.72 -4.18 -21.84
CA ALA A 279 15.01 -3.20 -20.81
C ALA A 279 14.15 -3.47 -19.56
N ALA A 280 14.71 -3.26 -18.37
CA ALA A 280 13.91 -3.47 -17.16
C ALA A 280 12.86 -2.37 -16.99
N VAL A 281 13.22 -1.11 -17.21
CA VAL A 281 12.33 0.04 -17.05
C VAL A 281 12.33 0.88 -18.32
N LEU A 282 11.15 1.13 -18.88
CA LEU A 282 10.95 2.03 -20.01
C LEU A 282 9.89 3.06 -19.70
N ILE A 283 10.26 4.34 -19.68
CA ILE A 283 9.32 5.45 -19.64
C ILE A 283 9.32 6.16 -21.01
N ASN A 284 8.17 6.16 -21.67
CA ASN A 284 7.95 6.70 -23.02
C ASN A 284 6.79 7.72 -23.06
N VAL A 285 6.39 8.23 -21.91
CA VAL A 285 5.31 9.21 -21.75
C VAL A 285 5.78 10.32 -20.83
N ALA A 286 5.14 11.48 -20.90
CA ALA A 286 5.40 12.56 -19.95
C ALA A 286 4.92 12.16 -18.56
N GLY A 287 5.85 11.85 -17.67
CA GLY A 287 5.59 11.39 -16.31
C GLY A 287 6.82 11.57 -15.44
N THR A 288 6.80 10.95 -14.27
CA THR A 288 7.88 10.98 -13.30
C THR A 288 8.34 9.57 -12.97
N LEU A 289 9.65 9.33 -13.07
CA LEU A 289 10.31 8.10 -12.65
C LEU A 289 11.25 8.44 -11.49
N ASN A 290 11.01 7.86 -10.34
CA ASN A 290 11.90 7.97 -9.18
C ASN A 290 12.43 6.58 -8.86
N ILE A 291 13.75 6.41 -8.85
CA ILE A 291 14.41 5.17 -8.46
C ILE A 291 15.41 5.53 -7.37
N SER A 292 15.35 4.84 -6.23
CA SER A 292 16.33 5.00 -5.16
C SER A 292 16.78 3.66 -4.59
N ASP A 293 18.06 3.59 -4.17
CA ASP A 293 18.64 2.47 -3.44
C ASP A 293 18.33 1.09 -4.07
N SER A 294 18.37 0.99 -5.41
CA SER A 294 17.84 -0.15 -6.16
C SER A 294 18.84 -0.71 -7.17
N ASP A 295 18.70 -2.01 -7.43
CA ASP A 295 19.48 -2.75 -8.42
C ASP A 295 18.61 -3.11 -9.63
N ILE A 296 18.97 -2.64 -10.81
CA ILE A 296 18.21 -2.81 -12.03
C ILE A 296 19.04 -3.58 -13.06
N THR A 297 18.53 -4.70 -13.53
CA THR A 297 19.15 -5.48 -14.61
C THR A 297 18.19 -5.65 -15.78
N GLY A 298 18.64 -5.29 -16.96
CA GLY A 298 17.89 -5.49 -18.19
C GLY A 298 18.77 -6.07 -19.30
N VAL A 299 18.15 -6.71 -20.29
CA VAL A 299 18.80 -7.19 -21.50
C VAL A 299 18.76 -6.10 -22.57
N ASP A 300 19.87 -5.89 -23.22
CA ASP A 300 20.17 -4.80 -24.17
C ASP A 300 20.18 -3.40 -23.53
N GLN A 301 19.29 -3.11 -22.60
CA GLN A 301 19.20 -1.82 -21.91
C GLN A 301 18.73 -2.03 -20.45
N GLY A 302 19.21 -1.19 -19.52
CA GLY A 302 18.74 -1.22 -18.13
C GLY A 302 17.52 -0.34 -17.92
N VAL A 303 17.72 0.97 -17.88
CA VAL A 303 16.68 1.99 -17.74
C VAL A 303 16.63 2.87 -18.98
N VAL A 304 15.45 3.04 -19.54
CA VAL A 304 15.22 3.86 -20.75
C VAL A 304 14.25 4.98 -20.43
N VAL A 305 14.69 6.22 -20.57
CA VAL A 305 13.89 7.43 -20.37
C VAL A 305 13.79 8.18 -21.70
N ARG A 306 12.63 8.13 -22.33
CA ARG A 306 12.39 8.81 -23.63
C ARG A 306 11.61 10.10 -23.46
N ALA A 307 10.88 10.25 -22.39
CA ALA A 307 10.10 11.45 -22.09
C ALA A 307 9.94 11.61 -20.57
N GLY A 308 9.55 12.79 -20.12
CA GLY A 308 9.28 13.08 -18.71
C GLY A 308 10.54 13.33 -17.90
N THR A 309 10.42 13.19 -16.60
CA THR A 309 11.47 13.46 -15.62
C THR A 309 11.85 12.18 -14.88
N ALA A 310 13.15 11.90 -14.77
CA ALA A 310 13.65 10.79 -13.99
C ALA A 310 14.68 11.27 -12.96
N VAL A 311 14.59 10.73 -11.74
CA VAL A 311 15.59 10.89 -10.68
C VAL A 311 16.06 9.50 -10.27
N LEU A 312 17.37 9.27 -10.39
CA LEU A 312 18.03 8.03 -10.00
C LEU A 312 19.00 8.36 -8.86
N ASP A 313 18.71 7.88 -7.65
CA ASP A 313 19.47 8.16 -6.43
C ASP A 313 20.06 6.87 -5.88
N ASN A 314 21.39 6.72 -5.89
CA ASN A 314 22.09 5.51 -5.45
C ASN A 314 21.60 4.22 -6.17
N VAL A 315 21.49 4.25 -7.51
CA VAL A 315 20.94 3.14 -8.33
C VAL A 315 22.05 2.42 -9.06
N ASN A 316 22.07 1.09 -8.97
CA ASN A 316 22.96 0.26 -9.77
C ASN A 316 22.20 -0.28 -10.97
N VAL A 317 22.65 0.09 -12.17
CA VAL A 317 22.01 -0.34 -13.42
C VAL A 317 22.98 -1.19 -14.23
N THR A 318 22.53 -2.39 -14.57
CA THR A 318 23.29 -3.31 -15.45
C THR A 318 22.50 -3.54 -16.74
N ALA A 319 23.12 -3.30 -17.88
CA ALA A 319 22.63 -3.76 -19.18
C ALA A 319 23.43 -4.99 -19.59
N VAL A 320 22.76 -6.12 -19.77
CA VAL A 320 23.34 -7.35 -20.32
C VAL A 320 23.11 -7.35 -21.81
N TYR A 321 24.16 -7.47 -22.61
CA TYR A 321 24.05 -7.46 -24.08
C TYR A 321 24.68 -8.70 -24.71
N ASN A 322 24.13 -9.12 -25.82
CA ASN A 322 24.71 -10.16 -26.63
C ASN A 322 25.55 -9.51 -27.75
N ASP A 323 26.83 -9.93 -27.92
CA ASP A 323 27.74 -9.41 -28.93
C ASP A 323 27.17 -9.46 -30.35
N THR A 324 26.29 -10.42 -30.64
CA THR A 324 25.61 -10.49 -31.95
C THR A 324 24.64 -9.35 -32.19
N ASN A 325 24.01 -8.82 -31.14
CA ASN A 325 23.12 -7.68 -31.25
C ASN A 325 23.87 -6.35 -31.37
N LEU A 326 25.01 -6.23 -30.70
CA LEU A 326 25.89 -5.04 -30.84
C LEU A 326 26.35 -4.80 -32.25
N GLN A 327 26.72 -5.86 -32.97
CA GLN A 327 27.29 -5.72 -34.33
C GLN A 327 26.31 -5.17 -35.39
N GLY A 328 25.01 -5.48 -35.26
CA GLY A 328 23.96 -4.93 -36.13
C GLY A 328 23.54 -3.53 -35.73
N ASN A 329 23.18 -3.37 -34.48
CA ASN A 329 22.46 -2.19 -33.98
C ASN A 329 23.37 -1.00 -33.62
N VAL A 330 24.52 -1.23 -32.99
CA VAL A 330 25.47 -0.15 -32.70
C VAL A 330 26.05 0.43 -33.96
N LYS A 331 26.34 -0.42 -34.96
CA LYS A 331 26.85 0.02 -36.23
C LYS A 331 25.83 0.86 -37.00
N ASP A 332 24.57 0.49 -36.98
CA ASP A 332 23.50 1.24 -37.63
C ASP A 332 23.14 2.53 -36.86
N CYS A 333 23.19 2.52 -35.56
CA CYS A 333 23.02 3.72 -34.70
C CYS A 333 24.15 4.73 -34.92
N MET A 334 25.40 4.29 -35.05
CA MET A 334 26.53 5.20 -35.27
C MET A 334 26.59 5.76 -36.69
N ILE A 335 26.00 5.08 -37.67
CA ILE A 335 26.09 5.44 -39.09
C ILE A 335 24.84 6.16 -39.60
N ASN A 336 23.69 5.94 -39.00
CA ASN A 336 22.43 6.50 -39.49
C ASN A 336 21.64 7.21 -38.34
N PRO A 337 21.90 8.51 -38.14
CA PRO A 337 21.15 9.30 -37.12
C PRO A 337 19.64 9.30 -37.29
N SER A 338 19.14 8.93 -38.50
CA SER A 338 17.70 8.85 -38.74
C SER A 338 17.02 7.63 -38.09
N SER A 339 17.79 6.60 -37.73
CA SER A 339 17.31 5.43 -36.99
C SER A 339 17.24 5.66 -35.48
N TRP A 340 17.83 6.75 -34.97
CA TRP A 340 17.71 7.17 -33.58
C TRP A 340 16.31 7.65 -33.19
N LYS A 341 15.45 7.85 -34.15
CA LYS A 341 14.11 8.40 -33.94
C LYS A 341 13.22 7.57 -33.01
N ASP A 342 13.50 6.29 -32.89
CA ASP A 342 12.68 5.39 -32.09
C ASP A 342 13.31 5.01 -30.75
N GLY A 343 14.53 5.49 -30.42
CA GLY A 343 15.23 5.23 -29.15
C GLY A 343 15.47 3.75 -28.81
N ASN A 344 15.24 2.84 -29.77
CA ASN A 344 15.25 1.39 -29.55
C ASN A 344 16.63 0.73 -29.64
N TRP A 345 17.70 1.49 -29.85
CA TRP A 345 18.84 0.89 -30.55
C TRP A 345 20.19 1.06 -29.86
N LEU A 346 20.23 1.51 -28.62
CA LEU A 346 21.47 1.52 -27.84
C LEU A 346 21.58 0.22 -27.03
N ALA A 347 21.84 -0.89 -27.74
CA ALA A 347 22.18 -2.15 -27.07
C ALA A 347 23.39 -1.94 -26.14
N GLY A 348 23.31 -2.47 -24.92
CA GLY A 348 24.31 -2.29 -23.90
C GLY A 348 24.23 -0.99 -23.11
N GLY A 349 23.24 -0.15 -23.33
CA GLY A 349 23.07 1.09 -22.56
C GLY A 349 22.44 0.83 -21.19
N ALA A 350 23.23 0.94 -20.11
CA ALA A 350 22.67 0.82 -18.77
C ALA A 350 21.59 1.88 -18.50
N LEU A 351 21.89 3.13 -18.81
CA LEU A 351 20.92 4.23 -18.80
C LEU A 351 20.86 4.87 -20.19
N VAL A 352 19.69 4.86 -20.79
CA VAL A 352 19.44 5.44 -22.10
C VAL A 352 18.48 6.60 -21.98
N VAL A 353 18.90 7.78 -22.42
CA VAL A 353 18.12 9.01 -22.39
C VAL A 353 17.95 9.53 -23.80
N GLY A 354 16.72 9.75 -24.23
CA GLY A 354 16.48 10.28 -25.57
C GLY A 354 15.05 10.76 -25.75
N ASP A 355 14.92 11.86 -26.44
CA ASP A 355 13.62 12.41 -26.81
C ASP A 355 12.95 11.53 -27.88
N ILE A 356 11.64 11.40 -27.78
CA ILE A 356 10.85 10.82 -28.84
C ILE A 356 10.67 11.87 -29.92
N SER A 357 11.19 11.60 -31.10
CA SER A 357 11.09 12.52 -32.22
C SER A 357 9.76 12.48 -32.98
N ALA A 358 8.80 11.68 -32.54
CA ALA A 358 7.47 11.68 -33.10
C ALA A 358 6.76 12.99 -32.73
N ALA A 359 6.16 13.67 -33.70
CA ALA A 359 5.46 14.95 -33.52
C ALA A 359 4.31 14.94 -32.50
N ALA A 360 3.95 13.77 -31.98
CA ALA A 360 2.94 13.56 -30.96
C ALA A 360 3.45 13.74 -29.52
N TYR A 361 4.76 13.73 -29.26
CA TYR A 361 5.33 13.78 -27.93
C TYR A 361 6.24 15.02 -27.81
N ASN A 362 5.71 16.09 -27.26
CA ASN A 362 6.46 17.35 -27.03
C ASN A 362 7.21 17.38 -25.69
N ALA A 363 7.46 16.25 -25.07
CA ALA A 363 8.09 16.19 -23.77
C ALA A 363 9.53 15.76 -23.88
N SER A 364 10.46 16.65 -23.49
CA SER A 364 11.88 16.30 -23.36
C SER A 364 12.10 15.34 -22.22
N ALA A 365 13.07 14.43 -22.35
CA ALA A 365 13.55 13.61 -21.27
C ALA A 365 14.53 14.41 -20.40
N ILE A 366 14.26 14.48 -19.09
CA ILE A 366 15.14 15.13 -18.11
C ILE A 366 15.54 14.09 -17.08
N VAL A 367 16.84 13.80 -16.97
CA VAL A 367 17.34 12.79 -16.04
C VAL A 367 18.35 13.41 -15.08
N THR A 368 18.14 13.15 -13.79
CA THR A 368 19.07 13.50 -12.71
C THR A 368 19.61 12.21 -12.10
N VAL A 369 20.93 12.10 -12.00
CA VAL A 369 21.61 10.94 -11.41
C VAL A 369 22.41 11.39 -10.21
N ASN A 370 22.09 10.82 -9.05
CA ASN A 370 22.71 11.13 -7.76
C ASN A 370 23.44 9.88 -7.20
N GLY A 371 24.45 9.40 -7.90
CA GLY A 371 25.25 8.25 -7.48
C GLY A 371 24.80 6.92 -8.08
N GLY A 372 25.35 5.82 -7.52
CA GLY A 372 25.16 4.48 -8.05
C GLY A 372 26.20 4.06 -9.10
N SER A 373 25.94 2.95 -9.76
CA SER A 373 26.81 2.41 -10.83
C SER A 373 26.01 2.06 -12.08
N TYR A 374 26.60 2.33 -13.25
CA TYR A 374 25.97 2.11 -14.55
C TYR A 374 26.94 1.33 -15.43
N LYS A 375 26.62 0.08 -15.72
CA LYS A 375 27.54 -0.79 -16.44
C LYS A 375 26.86 -1.58 -17.55
N SER A 376 27.61 -1.89 -18.59
CA SER A 376 27.25 -2.84 -19.62
C SER A 376 28.13 -4.08 -19.48
N VAL A 377 27.53 -5.26 -19.53
CA VAL A 377 28.20 -6.53 -19.44
C VAL A 377 27.80 -7.42 -20.63
N ALA A 378 28.77 -8.14 -21.21
CA ALA A 378 28.46 -9.12 -22.25
C ALA A 378 27.74 -10.32 -21.58
N ALA A 379 26.76 -10.89 -22.28
CA ALA A 379 26.21 -12.18 -21.90
C ALA A 379 27.28 -13.26 -22.10
N GLU A 380 27.38 -14.20 -21.14
CA GLU A 380 28.26 -15.34 -21.34
C GLU A 380 27.75 -16.26 -22.48
N GLU A 381 28.67 -16.93 -23.20
CA GLU A 381 28.33 -17.80 -24.35
C GLU A 381 27.40 -18.98 -23.98
N ASP A 382 27.30 -19.34 -22.70
CA ASP A 382 26.45 -20.43 -22.22
C ASP A 382 25.04 -19.99 -21.83
N GLY A 383 24.71 -18.70 -21.95
CA GLY A 383 23.41 -18.14 -21.61
C GLY A 383 23.16 -17.97 -20.10
N THR A 384 24.16 -18.18 -19.25
CA THR A 384 24.09 -17.81 -17.85
C THR A 384 24.31 -16.29 -17.71
N GLN A 385 23.39 -15.63 -17.04
CA GLN A 385 23.57 -14.22 -16.68
C GLN A 385 24.54 -14.11 -15.52
N VAL A 386 25.52 -13.23 -15.64
CA VAL A 386 26.46 -12.86 -14.56
C VAL A 386 25.85 -11.81 -13.68
#